data_c1fb9d6465e417274468e3769f22bd47
#
_entry.id   c1fb9d6465e417274468e3769f22bd47
#
_cell.length_a   1.000
_cell.length_b   1.000
_cell.length_c   1.000
_cell.angle_alpha   90.00
_cell.angle_beta   90.00
_cell.angle_gamma   90.00
#
_symmetry.space_group_name_H-M   'P 1'
#
loop_
_entity.id
_entity.type
_entity.pdbx_description
1 polymer ?
#
loop_
_entity_poly.entity_id
_entity_poly.type
_entity_poly.pdbx_seq_one_letter_code
_entity_poly.pdbx_strand_id
1 'polypeptide(L)'
;MTETEFIGHWVGKPYRVRGSDESGIDCWALVVRYYRDVLGVELDDHHDDDIAGGFEREIQSEAWEPCDKKDAGVVFMAFDQLGEPRHVGIVVGGGELILHARHTRVQCDRIGIIRRHRLEFYRNVDNRHTAQEDSPTA
;
A
#
# COMPACT_ATOMS: atom_id res chain seq x y z
N MET A 1 8.25 12.19 6.92
CA MET A 1 9.09 11.57 5.86
C MET A 1 8.40 11.77 4.53
N THR A 2 9.15 12.13 3.51
CA THR A 2 8.58 12.25 2.16
C THR A 2 8.44 10.86 1.54
N GLU A 3 7.66 10.76 0.46
CA GLU A 3 7.54 9.52 -0.28
C GLU A 3 8.90 9.05 -0.80
N THR A 4 9.71 9.94 -1.33
CA THR A 4 11.04 9.61 -1.85
C THR A 4 11.95 9.07 -0.74
N GLU A 5 11.92 9.69 0.42
CA GLU A 5 12.68 9.21 1.58
C GLU A 5 12.21 7.82 2.02
N PHE A 6 10.90 7.60 2.02
CA PHE A 6 10.33 6.31 2.39
C PHE A 6 10.77 5.21 1.42
N ILE A 7 10.69 5.47 0.12
CA ILE A 7 11.14 4.52 -0.90
C ILE A 7 12.62 4.19 -0.69
N GLY A 8 13.46 5.20 -0.51
CA GLY A 8 14.89 5.00 -0.31
C GLY A 8 15.23 4.20 0.94
N HIS A 9 14.43 4.35 1.98
CA HIS A 9 14.63 3.60 3.23
C HIS A 9 14.26 2.13 3.10
N TRP A 10 13.13 1.83 2.42
CA TRP A 10 12.58 0.48 2.44
C TRP A 10 13.03 -0.41 1.28
N VAL A 11 13.35 0.15 0.10
CA VAL A 11 13.77 -0.68 -1.03
C VAL A 11 15.00 -1.50 -0.64
N GLY A 12 14.92 -2.81 -0.88
CA GLY A 12 15.99 -3.74 -0.55
C GLY A 12 15.86 -4.42 0.80
N LYS A 13 14.99 -3.94 1.68
CA LYS A 13 14.76 -4.62 2.96
C LYS A 13 14.12 -5.98 2.72
N PRO A 14 14.46 -6.99 3.53
CA PRO A 14 13.98 -8.35 3.28
C PRO A 14 12.48 -8.47 3.54
N TYR A 15 11.87 -9.42 2.83
CA TYR A 15 10.50 -9.84 3.09
C TYR A 15 10.48 -10.84 4.23
N ARG A 16 9.50 -10.71 5.11
CA ARG A 16 9.26 -11.71 6.16
C ARG A 16 7.77 -11.74 6.46
N VAL A 17 7.18 -12.94 6.40
CA VAL A 17 5.78 -13.13 6.76
C VAL A 17 5.54 -12.61 8.17
N ARG A 18 4.55 -11.73 8.33
CA ARG A 18 4.21 -11.05 9.58
C ARG A 18 5.32 -10.14 10.10
N GLY A 19 6.32 -9.84 9.28
CA GLY A 19 7.35 -8.89 9.63
C GLY A 19 6.83 -7.46 9.51
N SER A 20 7.33 -6.56 10.37
CA SER A 20 6.88 -5.18 10.40
C SER A 20 8.00 -4.18 10.66
N ASP A 21 9.25 -4.59 10.53
CA ASP A 21 10.39 -3.70 10.76
C ASP A 21 11.52 -3.95 9.73
N GLU A 22 12.65 -3.30 9.93
CA GLU A 22 13.76 -3.32 8.97
C GLU A 22 14.43 -4.69 8.83
N SER A 23 14.20 -5.60 9.79
CA SER A 23 14.72 -6.97 9.69
C SER A 23 13.88 -7.85 8.76
N GLY A 24 12.68 -7.40 8.44
CA GLY A 24 11.77 -8.07 7.51
C GLY A 24 10.38 -7.48 7.61
N ILE A 25 9.75 -7.27 6.46
CA ILE A 25 8.44 -6.65 6.38
C ILE A 25 7.58 -7.36 5.35
N ASP A 26 6.28 -7.51 5.62
CA ASP A 26 5.35 -8.07 4.67
C ASP A 26 4.61 -6.98 3.90
N CYS A 27 3.75 -7.38 2.96
CA CYS A 27 3.11 -6.43 2.06
C CYS A 27 2.13 -5.49 2.78
N TRP A 28 1.36 -5.99 3.73
CA TRP A 28 0.43 -5.13 4.47
C TRP A 28 1.16 -4.21 5.45
N ALA A 29 2.16 -4.72 6.16
CA ALA A 29 2.93 -3.90 7.07
C ALA A 29 3.62 -2.74 6.37
N LEU A 30 4.04 -2.93 5.13
CA LEU A 30 4.62 -1.84 4.32
C LEU A 30 3.58 -0.73 4.07
N VAL A 31 2.34 -1.11 3.77
CA VAL A 31 1.23 -0.14 3.62
C VAL A 31 1.00 0.61 4.92
N VAL A 32 0.96 -0.09 6.05
CA VAL A 32 0.76 0.52 7.37
C VAL A 32 1.86 1.54 7.66
N ARG A 33 3.12 1.18 7.38
CA ARG A 33 4.27 2.07 7.58
C ARG A 33 4.20 3.30 6.67
N TYR A 34 3.84 3.13 5.41
CA TYR A 34 3.73 4.24 4.48
C TYR A 34 2.68 5.25 4.96
N TYR A 35 1.52 4.76 5.35
CA TYR A 35 0.45 5.64 5.84
C TYR A 35 0.90 6.40 7.08
N ARG A 36 1.57 5.73 8.01
CA ARG A 36 2.04 6.37 9.23
C ARG A 36 3.15 7.39 8.97
N ASP A 37 4.17 6.99 8.21
CA ASP A 37 5.40 7.77 8.09
C ASP A 37 5.32 8.86 7.02
N VAL A 38 4.52 8.66 5.99
CA VAL A 38 4.39 9.63 4.88
C VAL A 38 3.11 10.45 5.01
N LEU A 39 2.00 9.80 5.37
CA LEU A 39 0.69 10.46 5.37
C LEU A 39 0.20 10.85 6.76
N GLY A 40 0.82 10.36 7.81
CA GLY A 40 0.42 10.68 9.18
C GLY A 40 -0.88 10.04 9.62
N VAL A 41 -1.26 8.93 9.00
CA VAL A 41 -2.51 8.21 9.30
C VAL A 41 -2.16 6.85 9.90
N GLU A 42 -2.71 6.56 11.08
CA GLU A 42 -2.53 5.25 11.72
C GLU A 42 -3.54 4.26 11.19
N LEU A 43 -3.04 3.13 10.70
CA LEU A 43 -3.87 2.02 10.25
C LEU A 43 -3.70 0.84 11.20
N ASP A 44 -4.72 -0.03 11.27
CA ASP A 44 -4.59 -1.25 12.04
C ASP A 44 -3.64 -2.20 11.33
N ASP A 45 -2.69 -2.74 12.09
CA ASP A 45 -1.71 -3.68 11.59
C ASP A 45 -2.24 -5.10 11.82
N HIS A 46 -3.15 -5.52 10.94
CA HIS A 46 -3.74 -6.84 11.01
C HIS A 46 -2.80 -7.87 10.41
N HIS A 47 -2.39 -8.84 11.21
CA HIS A 47 -1.54 -9.93 10.75
C HIS A 47 -2.35 -11.22 10.62
N ASP A 48 -3.14 -11.30 9.56
CA ASP A 48 -3.83 -12.54 9.21
C ASP A 48 -2.89 -13.44 8.40
N ASP A 49 -3.15 -14.74 8.43
CA ASP A 49 -2.36 -15.68 7.65
C ASP A 49 -2.46 -15.41 6.15
N ASP A 50 -3.62 -14.92 5.71
CA ASP A 50 -3.84 -14.47 4.34
C ASP A 50 -3.86 -12.94 4.32
N ILE A 51 -2.72 -12.34 4.10
CA ILE A 51 -2.54 -10.90 4.19
C ILE A 51 -3.39 -10.16 3.14
N ALA A 52 -3.34 -10.62 1.89
CA ALA A 52 -4.10 -9.99 0.81
C ALA A 52 -5.60 -10.17 1.01
N GLY A 53 -6.03 -11.35 1.45
CA GLY A 53 -7.45 -11.59 1.77
C GLY A 53 -7.91 -10.78 2.96
N GLY A 54 -7.03 -10.56 3.93
CA GLY A 54 -7.33 -9.69 5.07
C GLY A 54 -7.60 -8.26 4.62
N PHE A 55 -6.79 -7.75 3.71
CA PHE A 55 -7.03 -6.41 3.17
C PHE A 55 -8.31 -6.37 2.31
N GLU A 56 -8.60 -7.41 1.54
CA GLU A 56 -9.85 -7.47 0.78
C GLU A 56 -11.06 -7.33 1.71
N ARG A 57 -11.03 -7.98 2.86
CA ARG A 57 -12.11 -7.83 3.85
C ARG A 57 -12.16 -6.41 4.41
N GLU A 58 -11.01 -5.80 4.61
CA GLU A 58 -10.94 -4.44 5.16
C GLU A 58 -11.51 -3.40 4.21
N ILE A 59 -11.28 -3.53 2.90
CA ILE A 59 -11.82 -2.57 1.93
C ILE A 59 -13.32 -2.63 1.79
N GLN A 60 -13.97 -3.65 2.34
CA GLN A 60 -15.43 -3.69 2.44
C GLN A 60 -15.94 -2.71 3.49
N SER A 61 -15.08 -2.22 4.36
CA SER A 61 -15.49 -1.27 5.40
C SER A 61 -15.57 0.14 4.84
N GLU A 62 -16.18 1.04 5.62
CA GLU A 62 -16.32 2.45 5.24
C GLU A 62 -14.98 3.21 5.29
N ALA A 63 -13.93 2.58 5.81
CA ALA A 63 -12.63 3.24 5.93
C ALA A 63 -11.89 3.37 4.61
N TRP A 64 -12.31 2.67 3.57
CA TRP A 64 -11.63 2.67 2.27
C TRP A 64 -12.59 2.99 1.15
N GLU A 65 -12.11 3.68 0.13
CA GLU A 65 -12.91 4.03 -1.04
C GLU A 65 -12.10 3.79 -2.32
N PRO A 66 -12.75 3.38 -3.42
CA PRO A 66 -12.07 3.29 -4.71
C PRO A 66 -11.53 4.64 -5.13
N CYS A 67 -10.40 4.65 -5.83
CA CYS A 67 -9.80 5.89 -6.29
C CYS A 67 -9.02 5.67 -7.59
N ASP A 68 -8.51 6.76 -8.15
CA ASP A 68 -7.63 6.71 -9.32
C ASP A 68 -6.20 6.42 -8.85
N LYS A 69 -5.43 5.70 -9.67
CA LYS A 69 -4.03 5.39 -9.32
C LYS A 69 -3.16 6.64 -9.18
N LYS A 70 -3.59 7.77 -9.71
CA LYS A 70 -2.85 9.04 -9.62
C LYS A 70 -3.16 9.83 -8.35
N ASP A 71 -4.12 9.37 -7.56
CA ASP A 71 -4.42 10.01 -6.29
C ASP A 71 -3.30 9.78 -5.29
N ALA A 72 -3.34 10.50 -4.17
CA ALA A 72 -2.36 10.31 -3.09
C ALA A 72 -2.77 9.16 -2.18
N GLY A 73 -1.78 8.43 -1.68
CA GLY A 73 -2.03 7.38 -0.70
C GLY A 73 -2.74 6.17 -1.27
N VAL A 74 -2.51 5.85 -2.53
CA VAL A 74 -3.22 4.77 -3.21
C VAL A 74 -2.62 3.42 -2.84
N VAL A 75 -3.48 2.51 -2.41
CA VAL A 75 -3.12 1.11 -2.18
C VAL A 75 -3.68 0.30 -3.35
N PHE A 76 -2.85 -0.54 -3.95
CA PHE A 76 -3.35 -1.44 -4.99
C PHE A 76 -3.60 -2.84 -4.42
N MET A 77 -4.63 -3.51 -4.96
CA MET A 77 -4.82 -4.93 -4.79
C MET A 77 -4.70 -5.62 -6.14
N ALA A 78 -3.94 -6.70 -6.17
CA ALA A 78 -3.77 -7.52 -7.37
C ALA A 78 -4.52 -8.83 -7.19
N PHE A 79 -5.40 -9.14 -8.16
CA PHE A 79 -6.21 -10.36 -8.18
C PHE A 79 -5.72 -11.27 -9.30
N ASP A 80 -5.68 -12.57 -9.02
CA ASP A 80 -5.29 -13.54 -10.05
C ASP A 80 -6.45 -13.81 -11.01
N GLN A 81 -6.24 -14.75 -11.93
CA GLN A 81 -7.24 -15.07 -12.97
C GLN A 81 -8.51 -15.69 -12.38
N LEU A 82 -8.45 -16.23 -11.18
CA LEU A 82 -9.61 -16.79 -10.51
C LEU A 82 -10.32 -15.76 -9.63
N GLY A 83 -9.86 -14.52 -9.63
CA GLY A 83 -10.43 -13.47 -8.81
C GLY A 83 -10.00 -13.48 -7.36
N GLU A 84 -8.94 -14.23 -7.03
CA GLU A 84 -8.44 -14.31 -5.66
C GLU A 84 -7.42 -13.18 -5.42
N PRO A 85 -7.49 -12.51 -4.25
CA PRO A 85 -6.50 -11.49 -3.93
C PRO A 85 -5.15 -12.13 -3.65
N ARG A 86 -4.10 -11.62 -4.29
CA ARG A 86 -2.76 -12.20 -4.19
C ARG A 86 -1.71 -11.26 -3.64
N HIS A 87 -1.91 -9.95 -3.79
CA HIS A 87 -0.85 -9.03 -3.45
C HIS A 87 -1.41 -7.63 -3.18
N VAL A 88 -0.79 -6.92 -2.27
CA VAL A 88 -1.11 -5.52 -1.97
C VAL A 88 0.17 -4.71 -1.94
N GLY A 89 0.07 -3.42 -2.16
CA GLY A 89 1.20 -2.51 -2.05
C GLY A 89 0.75 -1.07 -2.26
N ILE A 90 1.72 -0.17 -2.40
CA ILE A 90 1.46 1.27 -2.52
C ILE A 90 1.77 1.72 -3.94
N VAL A 91 0.88 2.53 -4.52
CA VAL A 91 1.16 3.20 -5.78
C VAL A 91 1.88 4.51 -5.46
N VAL A 92 3.02 4.72 -6.11
CA VAL A 92 3.86 5.89 -5.87
C VAL A 92 4.26 6.51 -7.20
N GLY A 93 5.05 7.59 -7.16
CA GLY A 93 5.55 8.22 -8.39
C GLY A 93 4.45 8.74 -9.29
N GLY A 94 3.38 9.30 -8.73
CA GLY A 94 2.31 9.89 -9.53
C GLY A 94 1.48 8.89 -10.31
N GLY A 95 1.42 7.64 -9.85
CA GLY A 95 0.64 6.58 -10.49
C GLY A 95 1.44 5.68 -11.42
N GLU A 96 2.74 5.91 -11.56
CA GLU A 96 3.57 5.17 -12.49
C GLU A 96 4.30 3.97 -11.88
N LEU A 97 4.51 4.01 -10.58
CA LEU A 97 5.33 3.02 -9.87
C LEU A 97 4.54 2.37 -8.75
N ILE A 98 4.99 1.18 -8.36
CA ILE A 98 4.47 0.50 -7.17
C ILE A 98 5.62 0.19 -6.23
N LEU A 99 5.37 0.42 -4.94
CA LEU A 99 6.28 0.02 -3.87
C LEU A 99 5.63 -1.15 -3.15
N HIS A 100 6.28 -2.29 -3.15
CA HIS A 100 5.68 -3.50 -2.63
C HIS A 100 6.72 -4.45 -2.03
N ALA A 101 6.30 -5.19 -1.02
CA ALA A 101 7.14 -6.22 -0.42
C ALA A 101 6.87 -7.53 -1.15
N ARG A 102 7.82 -7.96 -1.96
CA ARG A 102 7.75 -9.24 -2.66
C ARG A 102 8.38 -10.31 -1.76
N HIS A 103 8.20 -11.57 -2.15
CA HIS A 103 8.65 -12.70 -1.32
C HIS A 103 10.16 -12.74 -1.04
N THR A 104 10.95 -11.90 -1.67
CA THR A 104 12.38 -11.79 -1.38
C THR A 104 12.71 -10.48 -0.68
N ARG A 105 12.20 -9.37 -1.17
CA ARG A 105 12.53 -8.04 -0.64
C ARG A 105 11.54 -6.99 -1.13
N VAL A 106 11.60 -5.83 -0.51
CA VAL A 106 10.85 -4.65 -0.95
C VAL A 106 11.45 -4.14 -2.26
N GLN A 107 10.59 -3.86 -3.23
CA GLN A 107 10.97 -3.36 -4.55
C GLN A 107 10.10 -2.18 -4.94
N CYS A 108 10.67 -1.30 -5.75
CA CYS A 108 9.92 -0.22 -6.40
C CYS A 108 9.99 -0.49 -7.90
N ASP A 109 8.85 -0.83 -8.51
CA ASP A 109 8.77 -1.28 -9.89
C ASP A 109 7.76 -0.45 -10.67
N ARG A 110 7.84 -0.50 -11.99
CA ARG A 110 6.79 0.06 -12.84
C ARG A 110 5.51 -0.74 -12.63
N ILE A 111 4.38 -0.05 -12.60
CA ILE A 111 3.09 -0.69 -12.33
C ILE A 111 2.78 -1.82 -13.31
N GLY A 112 3.27 -1.73 -14.55
CA GLY A 112 3.06 -2.78 -15.57
C GLY A 112 3.74 -4.11 -15.27
N ILE A 113 4.60 -4.20 -14.24
CA ILE A 113 5.27 -5.46 -13.91
C ILE A 113 4.28 -6.53 -13.43
N ILE A 114 3.14 -6.11 -12.91
CA ILE A 114 2.09 -7.02 -12.45
C ILE A 114 0.90 -7.09 -13.40
N ARG A 115 1.16 -6.93 -14.70
CA ARG A 115 0.13 -6.84 -15.73
C ARG A 115 -0.73 -8.10 -15.89
N ARG A 116 -0.29 -9.23 -15.35
CA ARG A 116 -1.08 -10.49 -15.38
C ARG A 116 -2.20 -10.52 -14.38
N HIS A 117 -2.20 -9.54 -13.47
CA HIS A 117 -3.20 -9.44 -12.42
C HIS A 117 -4.18 -8.33 -12.74
N ARG A 118 -5.41 -8.50 -12.31
CA ARG A 118 -6.37 -7.41 -12.32
C ARG A 118 -6.07 -6.52 -11.13
N LEU A 119 -5.96 -5.22 -11.35
CA LEU A 119 -5.64 -4.26 -10.29
C LEU A 119 -6.87 -3.46 -9.90
N GLU A 120 -7.03 -3.26 -8.60
CA GLU A 120 -7.98 -2.31 -8.04
C GLU A 120 -7.24 -1.35 -7.15
N PHE A 121 -7.69 -0.10 -7.10
CA PHE A 121 -7.03 0.97 -6.38
C PHE A 121 -7.96 1.57 -5.34
N TYR A 122 -7.45 1.76 -4.13
CA TYR A 122 -8.22 2.25 -3.01
C TYR A 122 -7.41 3.26 -2.22
N ARG A 123 -8.09 4.16 -1.52
CA ARG A 123 -7.44 5.04 -0.56
C ARG A 123 -8.23 5.06 0.73
N ASN A 124 -7.55 5.32 1.84
CA ASN A 124 -8.19 5.45 3.14
C ASN A 124 -8.90 6.80 3.22
N VAL A 125 -10.12 6.81 3.73
CA VAL A 125 -10.91 8.05 3.80
C VAL A 125 -10.32 9.05 4.79
N ASP A 126 -9.59 8.58 5.81
CA ASP A 126 -8.92 9.47 6.76
C ASP A 126 -7.81 10.25 6.08
N ASN A 127 -7.11 9.64 5.12
CA ASN A 127 -6.11 10.35 4.33
C ASN A 127 -6.76 11.46 3.49
N ARG A 128 -7.91 11.18 2.87
CA ARG A 128 -8.64 12.18 2.12
C ARG A 128 -9.04 13.35 3.02
N HIS A 129 -9.57 13.05 4.21
CA HIS A 129 -9.99 14.04 5.18
C HIS A 129 -8.81 14.87 5.66
N THR A 130 -7.72 14.23 6.00
CA THR A 130 -6.50 14.90 6.43
C THR A 130 -5.95 15.82 5.34
N ALA A 131 -5.96 15.37 4.10
CA ALA A 131 -5.52 16.20 2.98
C ALA A 131 -6.38 17.44 2.82
N GLN A 132 -7.68 17.35 3.05
CA GLN A 132 -8.57 18.50 3.00
C GLN A 132 -8.29 19.48 4.14
N GLU A 133 -8.02 18.98 5.32
CA GLU A 133 -7.70 19.82 6.48
C GLU A 133 -6.39 20.55 6.31
N ASP A 134 -5.42 19.87 5.72
CA ASP A 134 -4.09 20.45 5.48
C ASP A 134 -4.08 21.34 4.24
N SER A 135 -5.11 21.26 3.44
CA SER A 135 -5.23 22.14 2.29
C SER A 135 -5.18 23.58 2.80
N PRO A 136 -4.26 24.38 2.32
CA PRO A 136 -4.18 25.75 2.77
C PRO A 136 -5.38 26.47 2.26
N THR A 137 -6.37 26.30 2.94
CA THR A 137 -7.53 27.08 2.78
C THR A 137 -7.23 28.46 3.06
N ALA A 138 -6.07 28.57 2.96
CA ALA A 138 -5.72 29.88 3.21
C ALA A 138 -6.52 30.78 2.52
#